data_2e16ac74d9da02a993169da2af3e2cf8
#
_entry.id   2e16ac74d9da02a993169da2af3e2cf8
#
_cell.length_a   1.000
_cell.length_b   1.000
_cell.length_c   1.000
_cell.angle_alpha   90.00
_cell.angle_beta   90.00
_cell.angle_gamma   90.00
#
_symmetry.space_group_name_H-M   'P 1'
#
loop_
_entity.id
_entity.type
_entity.pdbx_description
1 polymer ?
#
loop_
_entity_poly.entity_id
_entity_poly.type
_entity_poly.pdbx_seq_one_letter_code
_entity_poly.pdbx_strand_id
1 'polypeptide(L)'
;LGHQSEQAIAAVAVFRTLEGLVIAFFSGFSNAASVLVGKEVGAGRHEIAYERAWRLVYLCSGLIGAACLTLLAIHEPLLHAMGLHGESYRIGTGMLLIYSVAAVIRMGNWVHNDTYRSAGDAAFGSILEIAFMYLLVLPLVYSANYVFHAPFLLIFALCYADEPIRYLIMQRHMYSARWIRPVSAAGLATIEEFREKHGVN
;
A
#
# COMPACT_ATOMS: atom_id res chain seq x y z
N LEU A 1 -1.25 1.32 -22.73
CA LEU A 1 -0.94 2.75 -22.90
C LEU A 1 -0.76 3.16 -24.36
N GLY A 2 -0.29 2.28 -25.26
CA GLY A 2 0.01 2.62 -26.66
C GLY A 2 -1.19 3.06 -27.54
N HIS A 3 -2.42 2.97 -27.05
CA HIS A 3 -3.64 3.41 -27.75
C HIS A 3 -4.31 4.63 -27.08
N GLN A 4 -3.64 5.25 -26.11
CA GLN A 4 -4.17 6.42 -25.40
C GLN A 4 -3.72 7.72 -26.08
N SER A 5 -4.47 8.80 -25.83
CA SER A 5 -4.14 10.12 -26.37
C SER A 5 -2.78 10.63 -25.86
N GLU A 6 -2.12 11.50 -26.63
CA GLU A 6 -0.86 12.14 -26.20
C GLU A 6 -1.02 12.87 -24.87
N GLN A 7 -2.20 13.47 -24.63
CA GLN A 7 -2.54 14.15 -23.39
C GLN A 7 -2.56 13.18 -22.18
N ALA A 8 -3.07 11.94 -22.38
CA ALA A 8 -3.05 10.92 -21.34
C ALA A 8 -1.62 10.44 -21.04
N ILE A 9 -0.78 10.30 -22.07
CA ILE A 9 0.62 9.92 -21.91
C ILE A 9 1.39 10.97 -21.11
N ALA A 10 1.19 12.27 -21.45
CA ALA A 10 1.81 13.37 -20.70
C ALA A 10 1.36 13.39 -19.23
N ALA A 11 0.07 13.23 -18.97
CA ALA A 11 -0.46 13.17 -17.62
C ALA A 11 0.12 11.99 -16.82
N VAL A 12 0.24 10.81 -17.45
CA VAL A 12 0.86 9.62 -16.82
C VAL A 12 2.33 9.88 -16.48
N ALA A 13 3.10 10.51 -17.34
CA ALA A 13 4.52 10.81 -17.09
C ALA A 13 4.70 11.70 -15.85
N VAL A 14 3.91 12.77 -15.76
CA VAL A 14 3.91 13.68 -14.60
C VAL A 14 3.46 12.95 -13.34
N PHE A 15 2.35 12.20 -13.43
CA PHE A 15 1.83 11.41 -12.31
C PHE A 15 2.88 10.42 -11.78
N ARG A 16 3.58 9.69 -12.67
CA ARG A 16 4.65 8.74 -12.27
C ARG A 16 5.77 9.40 -11.50
N THR A 17 6.12 10.64 -11.84
CA THR A 17 7.14 11.39 -11.09
C THR A 17 6.65 11.70 -9.67
N LEU A 18 5.41 12.16 -9.52
CA LEU A 18 4.82 12.45 -8.21
C LEU A 18 4.63 11.16 -7.38
N GLU A 19 4.11 10.11 -8.00
CA GLU A 19 4.00 8.78 -7.37
C GLU A 19 5.37 8.28 -6.88
N GLY A 20 6.41 8.42 -7.71
CA GLY A 20 7.77 8.01 -7.35
C GLY A 20 8.32 8.73 -6.12
N LEU A 21 8.06 10.03 -5.95
CA LEU A 21 8.44 10.78 -4.76
C LEU A 21 7.69 10.28 -3.51
N VAL A 22 6.41 10.04 -3.62
CA VAL A 22 5.59 9.47 -2.53
C VAL A 22 6.12 8.10 -2.13
N ILE A 23 6.35 7.21 -3.10
CA ILE A 23 6.88 5.87 -2.87
C ILE A 23 8.26 5.93 -2.20
N ALA A 24 9.19 6.77 -2.68
CA ALA A 24 10.52 6.90 -2.10
C ALA A 24 10.48 7.32 -0.63
N PHE A 25 9.63 8.29 -0.28
CA PHE A 25 9.46 8.74 1.10
C PHE A 25 8.89 7.63 2.00
N PHE A 26 7.81 7.00 1.57
CA PHE A 26 7.10 6.01 2.39
C PHE A 26 7.77 4.63 2.42
N SER A 27 8.62 4.28 1.45
CA SER A 27 9.44 3.07 1.50
C SER A 27 10.44 3.13 2.67
N GLY A 28 11.02 4.31 2.94
CA GLY A 28 11.85 4.54 4.12
C GLY A 28 11.09 4.30 5.42
N PHE A 29 9.84 4.79 5.51
CA PHE A 29 8.97 4.56 6.66
C PHE A 29 8.63 3.08 6.85
N SER A 30 8.26 2.38 5.80
CA SER A 30 7.94 0.94 5.83
C SER A 30 9.14 0.10 6.27
N ASN A 31 10.32 0.41 5.75
CA ASN A 31 11.56 -0.24 6.20
C ASN A 31 11.85 0.02 7.69
N ALA A 32 11.68 1.23 8.18
CA ALA A 32 11.86 1.54 9.60
C ALA A 32 10.86 0.77 10.48
N ALA A 33 9.59 0.67 10.04
CA ALA A 33 8.57 -0.12 10.72
C ALA A 33 8.95 -1.59 10.81
N SER A 34 9.42 -2.17 9.71
CA SER A 34 9.93 -3.53 9.63
C SER A 34 11.06 -3.80 10.64
N VAL A 35 12.06 -2.92 10.71
CA VAL A 35 13.19 -3.04 11.65
C VAL A 35 12.71 -2.95 13.10
N LEU A 36 11.84 -1.99 13.41
CA LEU A 36 11.34 -1.80 14.76
C LEU A 36 10.53 -3.00 15.26
N VAL A 37 9.67 -3.56 14.43
CA VAL A 37 8.85 -4.72 14.78
C VAL A 37 9.72 -5.99 14.84
N GLY A 38 10.55 -6.23 13.83
CA GLY A 38 11.41 -7.42 13.78
C GLY A 38 12.38 -7.50 14.95
N LYS A 39 12.92 -6.37 15.42
CA LYS A 39 13.75 -6.30 16.62
C LYS A 39 13.00 -6.77 17.88
N GLU A 40 11.76 -6.35 18.06
CA GLU A 40 10.97 -6.76 19.23
C GLU A 40 10.57 -8.24 19.18
N VAL A 41 10.17 -8.73 17.99
CA VAL A 41 9.87 -10.16 17.77
C VAL A 41 11.12 -11.00 18.04
N GLY A 42 12.28 -10.59 17.52
CA GLY A 42 13.54 -11.28 17.73
C GLY A 42 14.02 -11.28 19.19
N ALA A 43 13.63 -10.28 19.97
CA ALA A 43 13.95 -10.17 21.40
C ALA A 43 12.92 -10.85 22.33
N GLY A 44 11.90 -11.51 21.78
CA GLY A 44 10.84 -12.18 22.55
C GLY A 44 9.81 -11.22 23.18
N ARG A 45 9.78 -9.96 22.77
CA ARG A 45 8.82 -8.96 23.27
C ARG A 45 7.62 -8.83 22.32
N HIS A 46 6.87 -9.91 22.17
CA HIS A 46 5.80 -10.04 21.17
C HIS A 46 4.65 -9.05 21.36
N GLU A 47 4.26 -8.74 22.59
CA GLU A 47 3.24 -7.72 22.88
C GLU A 47 3.66 -6.34 22.40
N ILE A 48 4.90 -5.96 22.66
CA ILE A 48 5.44 -4.67 22.20
C ILE A 48 5.51 -4.63 20.67
N ALA A 49 5.89 -5.75 20.03
CA ALA A 49 5.90 -5.87 18.58
C ALA A 49 4.50 -5.71 17.99
N TYR A 50 3.50 -6.37 18.59
CA TYR A 50 2.11 -6.30 18.18
C TYR A 50 1.55 -4.88 18.28
N GLU A 51 1.72 -4.21 19.42
CA GLU A 51 1.28 -2.82 19.60
C GLU A 51 2.00 -1.85 18.64
N ARG A 52 3.32 -2.00 18.47
CA ARG A 52 4.09 -1.16 17.56
C ARG A 52 3.63 -1.31 16.12
N ALA A 53 3.36 -2.55 15.68
CA ALA A 53 2.87 -2.80 14.34
C ALA A 53 1.58 -2.03 14.06
N TRP A 54 0.61 -2.08 14.97
CA TRP A 54 -0.63 -1.30 14.87
C TRP A 54 -0.40 0.21 14.80
N ARG A 55 0.40 0.72 15.72
CA ARG A 55 0.72 2.17 15.76
C ARG A 55 1.40 2.64 14.47
N LEU A 56 2.29 1.82 13.91
CA LEU A 56 3.02 2.16 12.68
C LEU A 56 2.10 2.13 11.45
N VAL A 57 1.18 1.18 11.34
CA VAL A 57 0.20 1.14 10.25
C VAL A 57 -0.67 2.41 10.28
N TYR A 58 -1.25 2.77 11.44
CA TYR A 58 -2.09 3.96 11.54
C TYR A 58 -1.30 5.27 11.36
N LEU A 59 -0.09 5.34 11.90
CA LEU A 59 0.78 6.52 11.72
C LEU A 59 1.13 6.72 10.26
N CYS A 60 1.50 5.64 9.54
CA CYS A 60 1.78 5.70 8.11
C CYS A 60 0.55 6.15 7.32
N SER A 61 -0.62 5.54 7.58
CA SER A 61 -1.88 5.92 6.91
C SER A 61 -2.24 7.38 7.16
N GLY A 62 -2.03 7.88 8.37
CA GLY A 62 -2.26 9.29 8.71
C GLY A 62 -1.29 10.24 8.01
N LEU A 63 0.00 9.89 7.96
CA LEU A 63 1.03 10.70 7.29
C LEU A 63 0.80 10.76 5.78
N ILE A 64 0.50 9.62 5.14
CA ILE A 64 0.20 9.61 3.70
C ILE A 64 -1.10 10.37 3.41
N GLY A 65 -2.12 10.24 4.26
CA GLY A 65 -3.35 11.01 4.13
C GLY A 65 -3.09 12.52 4.17
N ALA A 66 -2.30 12.99 5.12
CA ALA A 66 -1.89 14.39 5.21
C ALA A 66 -1.08 14.85 3.97
N ALA A 67 -0.15 14.02 3.51
CA ALA A 67 0.63 14.31 2.30
C ALA A 67 -0.26 14.39 1.05
N CYS A 68 -1.22 13.46 0.90
CA CYS A 68 -2.18 13.48 -0.21
C CYS A 68 -3.10 14.71 -0.16
N LEU A 69 -3.58 15.09 1.02
CA LEU A 69 -4.37 16.31 1.18
C LEU A 69 -3.57 17.56 0.82
N THR A 70 -2.31 17.64 1.24
CA THR A 70 -1.42 18.74 0.85
C THR A 70 -1.21 18.77 -0.66
N LEU A 71 -0.94 17.61 -1.28
CA LEU A 71 -0.78 17.51 -2.73
C LEU A 71 -2.05 17.94 -3.48
N LEU A 72 -3.22 17.53 -2.99
CA LEU A 72 -4.50 17.96 -3.56
C LEU A 72 -4.75 19.46 -3.36
N ALA A 73 -4.31 20.07 -2.28
CA ALA A 73 -4.46 21.51 -2.06
C ALA A 73 -3.61 22.35 -3.03
N ILE A 74 -2.45 21.83 -3.44
CA ILE A 74 -1.52 22.53 -4.35
C ILE A 74 -1.50 21.96 -5.76
N HIS A 75 -2.44 21.07 -6.13
CA HIS A 75 -2.37 20.33 -7.41
C HIS A 75 -2.40 21.24 -8.62
N GLU A 76 -3.19 22.32 -8.59
CA GLU A 76 -3.33 23.22 -9.72
C GLU A 76 -2.00 23.91 -10.11
N PRO A 77 -1.35 24.70 -9.23
CA PRO A 77 -0.06 25.29 -9.57
C PRO A 77 1.03 24.24 -9.84
N LEU A 78 0.98 23.09 -9.17
CA LEU A 78 1.95 22.03 -9.37
C LEU A 78 1.85 21.40 -10.77
N LEU A 79 0.64 21.02 -11.20
CA LEU A 79 0.43 20.40 -12.50
C LEU A 79 0.72 21.37 -13.64
N HIS A 80 0.36 22.66 -13.49
CA HIS A 80 0.70 23.69 -14.47
C HIS A 80 2.21 23.94 -14.57
N ALA A 81 2.93 23.97 -13.45
CA ALA A 81 4.38 24.08 -13.42
C ALA A 81 5.07 22.87 -14.08
N MET A 82 4.44 21.69 -14.03
CA MET A 82 4.91 20.48 -14.73
C MET A 82 4.45 20.38 -16.20
N GLY A 83 3.84 21.45 -16.73
CA GLY A 83 3.47 21.57 -18.16
C GLY A 83 2.14 20.93 -18.54
N LEU A 84 1.30 20.55 -17.58
CA LEU A 84 -0.04 20.03 -17.88
C LEU A 84 -1.04 21.19 -18.04
N HIS A 85 -1.72 21.21 -19.19
CA HIS A 85 -2.74 22.20 -19.52
C HIS A 85 -3.94 21.54 -20.24
N GLY A 86 -5.11 22.18 -20.19
CA GLY A 86 -6.30 21.72 -20.88
C GLY A 86 -6.71 20.29 -20.50
N GLU A 87 -6.77 19.39 -21.46
CA GLU A 87 -7.22 18.02 -21.23
C GLU A 87 -6.22 17.19 -20.43
N SER A 88 -4.91 17.36 -20.66
CA SER A 88 -3.87 16.68 -19.87
C SER A 88 -3.92 17.07 -18.39
N TYR A 89 -4.22 18.34 -18.08
CA TYR A 89 -4.45 18.79 -16.70
C TYR A 89 -5.67 18.09 -16.07
N ARG A 90 -6.80 18.01 -16.81
CA ARG A 90 -8.01 17.34 -16.32
C ARG A 90 -7.76 15.86 -16.01
N ILE A 91 -7.03 15.17 -16.90
CA ILE A 91 -6.64 13.77 -16.69
C ILE A 91 -5.70 13.65 -15.48
N GLY A 92 -4.67 14.50 -15.39
CA GLY A 92 -3.72 14.52 -14.28
C GLY A 92 -4.39 14.75 -12.92
N THR A 93 -5.32 15.70 -12.84
CA THR A 93 -6.14 15.95 -11.64
C THR A 93 -6.97 14.73 -11.27
N GLY A 94 -7.62 14.10 -12.25
CA GLY A 94 -8.38 12.86 -12.01
C GLY A 94 -7.51 11.73 -11.47
N MET A 95 -6.31 11.55 -12.03
CA MET A 95 -5.34 10.56 -11.53
C MET A 95 -4.90 10.85 -10.11
N LEU A 96 -4.60 12.12 -9.77
CA LEU A 96 -4.21 12.52 -8.41
C LEU A 96 -5.33 12.27 -7.40
N LEU A 97 -6.59 12.57 -7.74
CA LEU A 97 -7.74 12.29 -6.88
C LEU A 97 -7.90 10.80 -6.60
N ILE A 98 -7.88 9.97 -7.64
CA ILE A 98 -7.99 8.50 -7.51
C ILE A 98 -6.83 7.96 -6.67
N TYR A 99 -5.60 8.40 -6.98
CA TYR A 99 -4.41 7.93 -6.28
C TYR A 99 -4.39 8.38 -4.82
N SER A 100 -4.83 9.59 -4.51
CA SER A 100 -4.85 10.11 -3.13
C SER A 100 -5.71 9.25 -2.20
N VAL A 101 -6.79 8.68 -2.71
CA VAL A 101 -7.61 7.72 -1.95
C VAL A 101 -6.92 6.35 -1.89
N ALA A 102 -6.43 5.86 -3.02
CA ALA A 102 -5.78 4.56 -3.12
C ALA A 102 -4.47 4.49 -2.33
N ALA A 103 -3.68 5.57 -2.31
CA ALA A 103 -2.36 5.62 -1.67
C ALA A 103 -2.42 5.39 -0.17
N VAL A 104 -3.44 5.91 0.52
CA VAL A 104 -3.62 5.70 1.97
C VAL A 104 -3.75 4.21 2.29
N ILE A 105 -4.55 3.51 1.51
CA ILE A 105 -4.80 2.07 1.66
C ILE A 105 -3.56 1.27 1.24
N ARG A 106 -2.98 1.61 0.09
CA ARG A 106 -1.80 0.94 -0.49
C ARG A 106 -0.57 1.02 0.42
N MET A 107 -0.29 2.20 0.99
CA MET A 107 0.83 2.36 1.91
C MET A 107 0.59 1.61 3.22
N GLY A 108 -0.64 1.54 3.70
CA GLY A 108 -1.02 0.65 4.81
C GLY A 108 -0.73 -0.82 4.50
N ASN A 109 -1.08 -1.30 3.29
CA ASN A 109 -0.77 -2.65 2.84
C ASN A 109 0.74 -2.93 2.80
N TRP A 110 1.56 -1.95 2.39
CA TRP A 110 3.02 -2.09 2.39
C TRP A 110 3.57 -2.23 3.81
N VAL A 111 3.12 -1.40 4.75
CA VAL A 111 3.55 -1.50 6.16
C VAL A 111 3.15 -2.85 6.76
N HIS A 112 1.95 -3.36 6.47
CA HIS A 112 1.55 -4.71 6.89
C HIS A 112 2.49 -5.77 6.32
N ASN A 113 2.74 -5.73 5.00
CA ASN A 113 3.57 -6.73 4.32
C ASN A 113 5.00 -6.76 4.88
N ASP A 114 5.63 -5.60 5.06
CA ASP A 114 6.98 -5.50 5.62
C ASP A 114 7.02 -5.90 7.10
N THR A 115 5.98 -5.59 7.86
CA THR A 115 5.80 -6.02 9.24
C THR A 115 5.72 -7.55 9.34
N TYR A 116 4.89 -8.19 8.52
CA TYR A 116 4.79 -9.67 8.51
C TYR A 116 6.09 -10.32 8.11
N ARG A 117 6.75 -9.78 7.08
CA ARG A 117 8.05 -10.28 6.62
C ARG A 117 9.11 -10.22 7.72
N SER A 118 9.18 -9.13 8.46
CA SER A 118 10.14 -8.96 9.55
C SER A 118 9.85 -9.81 10.77
N ALA A 119 8.60 -10.21 10.95
CA ALA A 119 8.15 -11.07 12.03
C ALA A 119 8.16 -12.58 11.70
N GLY A 120 8.62 -12.96 10.50
CA GLY A 120 8.77 -14.35 10.07
C GLY A 120 7.65 -14.89 9.18
N ASP A 121 6.62 -14.08 8.86
CA ASP A 121 5.54 -14.46 7.93
C ASP A 121 5.67 -13.76 6.56
N ALA A 122 6.79 -14.02 5.89
CA ALA A 122 7.09 -13.38 4.60
C ALA A 122 6.18 -13.83 3.45
N ALA A 123 5.59 -15.01 3.55
CA ALA A 123 4.83 -15.61 2.46
C ALA A 123 3.42 -15.02 2.33
N PHE A 124 2.75 -14.72 3.43
CA PHE A 124 1.34 -14.33 3.44
C PHE A 124 1.06 -13.11 2.55
N GLY A 125 1.73 -12.00 2.82
CA GLY A 125 1.51 -10.76 2.06
C GLY A 125 1.91 -10.88 0.59
N SER A 126 3.01 -11.56 0.30
CA SER A 126 3.50 -11.75 -1.08
C SER A 126 2.57 -12.65 -1.90
N ILE A 127 2.08 -13.74 -1.34
CA ILE A 127 1.12 -14.64 -2.01
C ILE A 127 -0.19 -13.89 -2.28
N LEU A 128 -0.67 -13.13 -1.29
CA LEU A 128 -1.89 -12.35 -1.41
C LEU A 128 -1.77 -11.31 -2.55
N GLU A 129 -0.65 -10.60 -2.61
CA GLU A 129 -0.37 -9.60 -3.65
C GLU A 129 -0.35 -10.21 -5.05
N ILE A 130 0.38 -11.32 -5.23
CA ILE A 130 0.45 -12.03 -6.51
C ILE A 130 -0.93 -12.56 -6.91
N ALA A 131 -1.65 -13.17 -5.98
CA ALA A 131 -2.97 -13.72 -6.27
C ALA A 131 -3.96 -12.63 -6.73
N PHE A 132 -4.04 -11.50 -6.03
CA PHE A 132 -4.93 -10.41 -6.41
C PHE A 132 -4.51 -9.73 -7.73
N MET A 133 -3.21 -9.58 -7.97
CA MET A 133 -2.71 -9.04 -9.24
C MET A 133 -3.18 -9.89 -10.43
N TYR A 134 -2.98 -11.21 -10.36
CA TYR A 134 -3.29 -12.10 -11.49
C TYR A 134 -4.76 -12.49 -11.59
N LEU A 135 -5.46 -12.67 -10.48
CA LEU A 135 -6.84 -13.15 -10.48
C LEU A 135 -7.89 -12.02 -10.53
N LEU A 136 -7.53 -10.83 -10.08
CA LEU A 136 -8.47 -9.71 -10.03
C LEU A 136 -8.03 -8.55 -10.93
N VAL A 137 -6.87 -7.94 -10.67
CA VAL A 137 -6.48 -6.69 -11.33
C VAL A 137 -6.25 -6.86 -12.81
N LEU A 138 -5.45 -7.84 -13.23
CA LEU A 138 -5.16 -8.07 -14.65
C LEU A 138 -6.40 -8.39 -15.48
N PRO A 139 -7.27 -9.34 -15.09
CA PRO A 139 -8.50 -9.63 -15.84
C PRO A 139 -9.46 -8.44 -15.88
N LEU A 140 -9.57 -7.70 -14.76
CA LEU A 140 -10.46 -6.55 -14.66
C LEU A 140 -10.01 -5.41 -15.57
N VAL A 141 -8.73 -5.04 -15.51
CA VAL A 141 -8.14 -4.00 -16.37
C VAL A 141 -8.17 -4.40 -17.84
N TYR A 142 -7.87 -5.67 -18.15
CA TYR A 142 -7.95 -6.18 -19.52
C TYR A 142 -9.38 -6.08 -20.07
N SER A 143 -10.36 -6.56 -19.31
CA SER A 143 -11.77 -6.49 -19.72
C SER A 143 -12.26 -5.06 -19.87
N ALA A 144 -11.91 -4.17 -18.93
CA ALA A 144 -12.28 -2.76 -18.98
C ALA A 144 -11.73 -2.07 -20.24
N ASN A 145 -10.47 -2.38 -20.60
CA ASN A 145 -9.81 -1.74 -21.73
C ASN A 145 -10.26 -2.32 -23.09
N TYR A 146 -10.28 -3.66 -23.23
CA TYR A 146 -10.45 -4.30 -24.54
C TYR A 146 -11.90 -4.75 -24.82
N VAL A 147 -12.69 -5.04 -23.80
CA VAL A 147 -14.09 -5.48 -23.98
C VAL A 147 -15.04 -4.31 -23.82
N PHE A 148 -14.90 -3.52 -22.77
CA PHE A 148 -15.81 -2.44 -22.44
C PHE A 148 -15.40 -1.07 -22.98
N HIS A 149 -14.17 -0.94 -23.49
CA HIS A 149 -13.60 0.34 -23.98
C HIS A 149 -13.80 1.48 -22.97
N ALA A 150 -13.56 1.19 -21.70
CA ALA A 150 -13.80 2.10 -20.60
C ALA A 150 -12.90 3.35 -20.70
N PRO A 151 -13.35 4.50 -20.18
CA PRO A 151 -12.54 5.71 -20.17
C PRO A 151 -11.27 5.52 -19.32
N PHE A 152 -10.19 6.21 -19.72
CA PHE A 152 -8.85 6.05 -19.13
C PHE A 152 -8.83 6.14 -17.60
N LEU A 153 -9.50 7.12 -17.01
CA LEU A 153 -9.55 7.31 -15.56
C LEU A 153 -10.22 6.13 -14.82
N LEU A 154 -11.21 5.48 -15.45
CA LEU A 154 -11.81 4.28 -14.88
C LEU A 154 -10.83 3.11 -14.91
N ILE A 155 -10.13 2.91 -16.04
CA ILE A 155 -9.09 1.87 -16.14
C ILE A 155 -7.98 2.13 -15.10
N PHE A 156 -7.58 3.38 -14.92
CA PHE A 156 -6.60 3.77 -13.90
C PHE A 156 -7.09 3.46 -12.47
N ALA A 157 -8.35 3.76 -12.16
CA ALA A 157 -8.94 3.43 -10.85
C ALA A 157 -8.98 1.92 -10.60
N LEU A 158 -9.29 1.13 -11.63
CA LEU A 158 -9.34 -0.34 -11.53
C LEU A 158 -7.97 -0.97 -11.26
N CYS A 159 -6.86 -0.29 -11.55
CA CYS A 159 -5.51 -0.73 -11.16
C CYS A 159 -5.31 -0.79 -9.64
N TYR A 160 -6.18 -0.17 -8.86
CA TYR A 160 -6.15 -0.14 -7.39
C TYR A 160 -7.35 -0.87 -6.75
N ALA A 161 -8.14 -1.59 -7.55
CA ALA A 161 -9.38 -2.23 -7.08
C ALA A 161 -9.13 -3.33 -6.02
N ASP A 162 -7.95 -3.92 -6.01
CA ASP A 162 -7.53 -4.93 -5.05
C ASP A 162 -7.15 -4.36 -3.69
N GLU A 163 -6.67 -3.12 -3.64
CA GLU A 163 -6.11 -2.54 -2.43
C GLU A 163 -7.06 -2.53 -1.23
N PRO A 164 -8.36 -2.15 -1.36
CA PRO A 164 -9.28 -2.20 -0.22
C PRO A 164 -9.53 -3.62 0.29
N ILE A 165 -9.65 -4.58 -0.63
CA ILE A 165 -9.95 -5.97 -0.27
C ILE A 165 -8.72 -6.57 0.42
N ARG A 166 -7.53 -6.36 -0.13
CA ARG A 166 -6.26 -6.78 0.48
C ARG A 166 -6.09 -6.15 1.86
N TYR A 167 -6.39 -4.87 2.02
CA TYR A 167 -6.29 -4.18 3.30
C TYR A 167 -7.14 -4.85 4.37
N LEU A 168 -8.38 -5.18 4.07
CA LEU A 168 -9.27 -5.88 5.00
C LEU A 168 -8.74 -7.27 5.39
N ILE A 169 -8.20 -8.01 4.43
CA ILE A 169 -7.61 -9.33 4.68
C ILE A 169 -6.35 -9.20 5.54
N MET A 170 -5.48 -8.23 5.24
CA MET A 170 -4.28 -7.96 6.01
C MET A 170 -4.62 -7.48 7.43
N GLN A 171 -5.59 -6.58 7.59
CA GLN A 171 -6.08 -6.16 8.91
C GLN A 171 -6.57 -7.36 9.73
N ARG A 172 -7.34 -8.25 9.13
CA ARG A 172 -7.82 -9.47 9.80
C ARG A 172 -6.66 -10.38 10.21
N HIS A 173 -5.65 -10.53 9.35
CA HIS A 173 -4.45 -11.29 9.68
C HIS A 173 -3.63 -10.63 10.80
N MET A 174 -3.55 -9.30 10.81
CA MET A 174 -2.93 -8.53 11.90
C MET A 174 -3.63 -8.83 13.24
N TYR A 175 -4.96 -8.75 13.28
CA TYR A 175 -5.74 -9.07 14.48
C TYR A 175 -5.55 -10.51 14.97
N SER A 176 -5.35 -11.46 14.06
CA SER A 176 -5.16 -12.87 14.43
C SER A 176 -3.85 -13.15 15.18
N ALA A 177 -2.90 -12.21 15.21
CA ALA A 177 -1.57 -12.34 15.79
C ALA A 177 -0.72 -13.51 15.22
N ARG A 178 -1.23 -14.26 14.23
CA ARG A 178 -0.58 -15.44 13.61
C ARG A 178 0.64 -15.10 12.75
N TRP A 179 0.82 -13.83 12.42
CA TRP A 179 1.95 -13.32 11.66
C TRP A 179 3.25 -13.26 12.47
N ILE A 180 3.17 -13.31 13.82
CA ILE A 180 4.34 -13.34 14.70
C ILE A 180 4.89 -14.77 14.74
N ARG A 181 5.98 -14.99 13.99
CA ARG A 181 6.65 -16.30 13.84
C ARG A 181 8.15 -16.14 14.08
N PRO A 182 8.57 -15.98 15.34
CA PRO A 182 9.97 -15.74 15.68
C PRO A 182 10.86 -16.91 15.27
N VAL A 183 12.08 -16.60 14.83
CA VAL A 183 13.12 -17.59 14.48
C VAL A 183 14.29 -17.57 15.48
N SER A 184 14.34 -16.57 16.35
CA SER A 184 15.37 -16.45 17.40
C SER A 184 15.05 -17.31 18.59
N ALA A 185 16.09 -17.78 19.31
CA ALA A 185 15.91 -18.56 20.54
C ALA A 185 15.11 -17.79 21.60
N ALA A 186 15.37 -16.49 21.79
CA ALA A 186 14.64 -15.64 22.72
C ALA A 186 13.16 -15.48 22.33
N GLY A 187 12.88 -15.33 21.02
CA GLY A 187 11.51 -15.24 20.51
C GLY A 187 10.75 -16.55 20.67
N LEU A 188 11.38 -17.68 20.39
CA LEU A 188 10.77 -19.02 20.55
C LEU A 188 10.44 -19.34 22.00
N ALA A 189 11.22 -18.84 22.96
CA ALA A 189 11.00 -19.11 24.37
C ALA A 189 9.73 -18.46 24.95
N THR A 190 9.21 -17.40 24.31
CA THR A 190 8.09 -16.59 24.84
C THR A 190 6.87 -16.58 23.93
N ILE A 191 6.93 -17.23 22.77
CA ILE A 191 5.84 -17.19 21.78
C ILE A 191 4.57 -17.91 22.24
N GLU A 192 4.70 -18.98 23.02
CA GLU A 192 3.55 -19.75 23.48
C GLU A 192 2.68 -18.96 24.45
N GLU A 193 3.27 -18.27 25.40
CA GLU A 193 2.56 -17.37 26.33
C GLU A 193 1.78 -16.27 25.57
N PHE A 194 2.42 -15.70 24.55
CA PHE A 194 1.78 -14.70 23.69
C PHE A 194 0.59 -15.30 22.91
N ARG A 195 0.76 -16.50 22.35
CA ARG A 195 -0.29 -17.21 21.60
C ARG A 195 -1.49 -17.56 22.45
N GLU A 196 -1.25 -18.10 23.64
CA GLU A 196 -2.32 -18.40 24.61
C GLU A 196 -3.15 -17.16 24.93
N LYS A 197 -2.48 -16.03 25.21
CA LYS A 197 -3.13 -14.76 25.53
C LYS A 197 -3.99 -14.21 24.37
N HIS A 198 -3.56 -14.41 23.15
CA HIS A 198 -4.27 -13.95 21.95
C HIS A 198 -5.17 -15.01 21.29
N GLY A 199 -5.32 -16.18 21.91
CA GLY A 199 -6.17 -17.27 21.40
C GLY A 199 -5.69 -17.82 20.05
N VAL A 200 -4.38 -17.84 19.82
CA VAL A 200 -3.75 -18.33 18.59
C VAL A 200 -3.43 -19.81 18.77
N ASN A 201 -4.24 -20.67 18.19
CA ASN A 201 -3.98 -22.12 18.09
C ASN A 201 -3.19 -22.47 16.83
#